data_2d5b11aaa0867376544026d977b83d9e
#
_entry.id   2d5b11aaa0867376544026d977b83d9e
#
_cell.length_a   1.000
_cell.length_b   1.000
_cell.length_c   1.000
_cell.angle_alpha   90.00
_cell.angle_beta   90.00
_cell.angle_gamma   90.00
#
_symmetry.space_group_name_H-M   'P 1'
#
loop_
_entity.id
_entity.type
_entity.pdbx_description
1 polymer ?
#
loop_
_entity_poly.entity_id
_entity_poly.type
_entity_poly.pdbx_seq_one_letter_code
_entity_poly.pdbx_strand_id
1 'polypeptide(L)'
;MSCYEINGEMLLIDCGVLFPEDDHPGVDLLLPGLDYLDDEKLAKVKALVLTHGHEDHIGAVPYLLKRRPDIPIYGSKLTLALVEAKLREHRIRGYKLNVVHEGDVAEVGEQFDLEFIAVNHSIPDALAVCVRTDAGTLINTGDFKMDQLPLDGRITDLRAFARLGEEGVDLFMVDSTNAEVPGFVKSETEIEPAIERVFEKANKKLIVACFASHVHRVQQVLNMAVRHNRKVCYVGRSMVRNMAVAQELGYLHVPDNTVIELRELDHYRDNEVVIVSTGSQGEPLSALARIANREHRDIEVGEGDTVLLASSLIPGNENAVYRVINGLTKLGATVVHKGNALVHVSGHAAAGELLYAYNIVRPRAVMPIHGEVRHLVANADLAKATGVDEKNVVLVEDGGVIDLVDGVPRVVGKIDASYILVDGSGVGELTEDTLTDRRILGEEGFLSVVTAVDTRSAIVVSRPAIQARGFAEDDSVFAEITDQIVTELENAMKGGMDDAHRLQQVVRRTIGRWVARSLRRRPMIVPVVVKI
;
A
#
# COMPACT_ATOMS: atom_id res chain seq x y z
N MET A 1 -8.60 8.32 0.63
CA MET A 1 -8.84 9.77 0.44
C MET A 1 -10.35 10.03 0.41
N SER A 2 -10.81 10.96 1.23
CA SER A 2 -12.21 11.42 1.23
C SER A 2 -12.26 12.89 0.84
N CYS A 3 -13.25 13.27 0.02
CA CYS A 3 -13.42 14.63 -0.46
C CYS A 3 -14.79 15.16 0.00
N TYR A 4 -14.82 16.29 0.66
CA TYR A 4 -16.02 16.95 1.16
C TYR A 4 -16.20 18.26 0.41
N GLU A 5 -17.40 18.52 -0.09
CA GLU A 5 -17.72 19.75 -0.81
C GLU A 5 -19.00 20.38 -0.23
N ILE A 6 -18.94 21.66 0.09
CA ILE A 6 -20.09 22.46 0.52
C ILE A 6 -19.92 23.90 0.02
N ASN A 7 -20.95 24.46 -0.57
CA ASN A 7 -21.01 25.87 -1.05
C ASN A 7 -19.80 26.28 -1.90
N GLY A 8 -19.23 25.35 -2.68
CA GLY A 8 -18.09 25.60 -3.57
C GLY A 8 -16.73 25.59 -2.90
N GLU A 9 -16.63 25.20 -1.62
CA GLU A 9 -15.38 24.92 -0.92
C GLU A 9 -15.20 23.41 -0.74
N MET A 10 -13.95 22.96 -0.79
CA MET A 10 -13.60 21.54 -0.67
C MET A 10 -12.58 21.32 0.44
N LEU A 11 -12.78 20.22 1.18
CA LEU A 11 -11.85 19.69 2.18
C LEU A 11 -11.45 18.26 1.76
N LEU A 12 -10.17 17.95 1.86
CA LEU A 12 -9.66 16.59 1.65
C LEU A 12 -9.25 15.99 3.00
N ILE A 13 -9.60 14.73 3.23
CA ILE A 13 -9.08 13.95 4.37
C ILE A 13 -8.34 12.74 3.80
N ASP A 14 -7.06 12.63 4.17
CA ASP A 14 -6.06 11.68 3.72
C ASP A 14 -5.79 11.73 2.20
N CYS A 15 -4.58 11.35 1.82
CA CYS A 15 -4.14 11.25 0.44
C CYS A 15 -3.04 10.18 0.37
N GLY A 16 -3.44 8.93 0.41
CA GLY A 16 -2.57 7.78 0.50
C GLY A 16 -2.35 7.06 -0.83
N VAL A 17 -1.53 6.02 -0.79
CA VAL A 17 -1.26 5.10 -1.91
C VAL A 17 -1.74 3.70 -1.58
N LEU A 18 -1.98 2.90 -2.61
CA LEU A 18 -2.05 1.45 -2.50
C LEU A 18 -0.78 0.83 -3.08
N PHE A 19 -0.45 -0.37 -2.62
CA PHE A 19 0.65 -1.15 -3.16
C PHE A 19 0.14 -2.07 -4.26
N PRO A 20 0.96 -2.31 -5.31
CA PRO A 20 0.56 -3.18 -6.41
C PRO A 20 0.45 -4.65 -5.94
N GLU A 21 -0.53 -5.36 -6.48
CA GLU A 21 -0.72 -6.79 -6.35
C GLU A 21 -0.07 -7.56 -7.53
N ASP A 22 -0.21 -8.88 -7.55
CA ASP A 22 0.39 -9.74 -8.60
C ASP A 22 -0.13 -9.42 -10.02
N ASP A 23 -1.28 -8.78 -10.16
CA ASP A 23 -1.86 -8.34 -11.44
C ASP A 23 -1.32 -7.00 -11.96
N HIS A 24 -0.44 -6.34 -11.20
CA HIS A 24 0.21 -5.07 -11.54
C HIS A 24 1.73 -5.22 -11.78
N PRO A 25 2.20 -6.03 -12.75
CA PRO A 25 3.62 -6.31 -12.92
C PRO A 25 4.42 -5.05 -13.25
N GLY A 26 5.44 -4.76 -12.41
CA GLY A 26 6.35 -3.63 -12.59
C GLY A 26 5.75 -2.26 -12.24
N VAL A 27 4.60 -2.23 -11.55
CA VAL A 27 4.06 -1.01 -10.95
C VAL A 27 4.66 -0.85 -9.55
N ASP A 28 5.05 0.37 -9.20
CA ASP A 28 5.61 0.67 -7.88
C ASP A 28 4.53 1.05 -6.87
N LEU A 29 3.56 1.87 -7.29
CA LEU A 29 2.49 2.41 -6.44
C LEU A 29 1.21 2.65 -7.27
N LEU A 30 0.07 2.60 -6.58
CA LEU A 30 -1.23 3.04 -7.10
C LEU A 30 -1.65 4.31 -6.34
N LEU A 31 -1.85 5.40 -7.08
CA LEU A 31 -2.38 6.65 -6.53
C LEU A 31 -3.91 6.67 -6.65
N PRO A 32 -4.61 7.39 -5.77
CA PRO A 32 -6.04 7.62 -5.96
C PRO A 32 -6.30 8.40 -7.25
N GLY A 33 -7.50 8.29 -7.81
CA GLY A 33 -7.91 8.96 -9.03
C GLY A 33 -7.94 10.48 -8.89
N LEU A 34 -6.77 11.10 -8.86
CA LEU A 34 -6.61 12.56 -8.75
C LEU A 34 -7.16 13.33 -9.98
N ASP A 35 -7.52 12.65 -11.03
CA ASP A 35 -8.09 13.25 -12.25
C ASP A 35 -9.48 13.86 -11.99
N TYR A 36 -10.22 13.34 -11.01
CA TYR A 36 -11.43 14.00 -10.53
C TYR A 36 -11.17 15.42 -10.03
N LEU A 37 -10.03 15.64 -9.38
CA LEU A 37 -9.59 16.95 -8.92
C LEU A 37 -8.91 17.71 -10.07
N ASP A 38 -9.70 18.12 -11.09
CA ASP A 38 -9.24 19.02 -12.13
C ASP A 38 -8.80 20.37 -11.52
N ASP A 39 -8.24 21.27 -12.34
CA ASP A 39 -7.69 22.53 -11.85
C ASP A 39 -8.78 23.44 -11.23
N GLU A 40 -10.03 23.35 -11.71
CA GLU A 40 -11.14 24.10 -11.14
C GLU A 40 -11.48 23.61 -9.73
N LYS A 41 -11.60 22.27 -9.55
CA LYS A 41 -11.87 21.66 -8.24
C LYS A 41 -10.70 21.85 -7.29
N LEU A 42 -9.46 21.66 -7.77
CA LEU A 42 -8.27 21.92 -6.96
C LEU A 42 -8.24 23.36 -6.43
N ALA A 43 -8.72 24.34 -7.21
CA ALA A 43 -8.81 25.74 -6.75
C ALA A 43 -9.79 25.91 -5.57
N LYS A 44 -10.80 25.03 -5.44
CA LYS A 44 -11.78 25.03 -4.35
C LYS A 44 -11.25 24.38 -3.07
N VAL A 45 -10.19 23.56 -3.14
CA VAL A 45 -9.62 22.87 -1.97
C VAL A 45 -9.03 23.88 -0.99
N LYS A 46 -9.56 23.92 0.22
CA LYS A 46 -9.14 24.81 1.29
C LYS A 46 -8.07 24.20 2.17
N ALA A 47 -8.11 22.88 2.38
CA ALA A 47 -7.10 22.14 3.12
C ALA A 47 -7.08 20.65 2.76
N LEU A 48 -5.94 20.03 3.08
CA LEU A 48 -5.78 18.59 3.24
C LEU A 48 -5.56 18.29 4.73
N VAL A 49 -6.36 17.42 5.29
CA VAL A 49 -6.22 16.94 6.68
C VAL A 49 -5.67 15.51 6.63
N LEU A 50 -4.68 15.21 7.45
CA LEU A 50 -4.07 13.90 7.53
C LEU A 50 -4.31 13.29 8.91
N THR A 51 -4.95 12.13 8.92
CA THR A 51 -5.32 11.44 10.16
C THR A 51 -4.09 10.86 10.85
N HIS A 52 -3.17 10.23 10.11
CA HIS A 52 -1.93 9.66 10.63
C HIS A 52 -0.88 9.42 9.53
N GLY A 53 0.31 8.97 9.91
CA GLY A 53 1.50 8.94 9.06
C GLY A 53 1.75 7.64 8.27
N HIS A 54 0.79 6.74 8.08
CA HIS A 54 0.94 5.56 7.22
C HIS A 54 0.89 5.91 5.74
N GLU A 55 1.51 5.08 4.90
CA GLU A 55 1.65 5.31 3.46
C GLU A 55 0.31 5.37 2.72
N ASP A 56 -0.63 4.53 3.11
CA ASP A 56 -1.99 4.48 2.59
C ASP A 56 -2.86 5.70 3.00
N HIS A 57 -2.31 6.60 3.83
CA HIS A 57 -2.91 7.88 4.21
C HIS A 57 -2.12 9.10 3.73
N ILE A 58 -0.78 9.00 3.59
CA ILE A 58 0.07 10.14 3.23
C ILE A 58 0.87 9.94 1.93
N GLY A 59 0.92 8.74 1.37
CA GLY A 59 1.86 8.39 0.30
C GLY A 59 1.65 9.17 -1.00
N ALA A 60 0.42 9.57 -1.31
CA ALA A 60 0.10 10.33 -2.52
C ALA A 60 0.17 11.87 -2.33
N VAL A 61 0.41 12.37 -1.12
CA VAL A 61 0.52 13.82 -0.84
C VAL A 61 1.53 14.53 -1.76
N PRO A 62 2.74 13.98 -2.04
CA PRO A 62 3.67 14.63 -2.96
C PRO A 62 3.10 14.80 -4.38
N TYR A 63 2.30 13.86 -4.84
CA TYR A 63 1.72 13.91 -6.19
C TYR A 63 0.61 14.95 -6.28
N LEU A 64 -0.22 15.08 -5.25
CA LEU A 64 -1.22 16.15 -5.14
C LEU A 64 -0.54 17.53 -5.10
N LEU A 65 0.49 17.70 -4.28
CA LEU A 65 1.18 18.98 -4.10
C LEU A 65 2.07 19.37 -5.29
N LYS A 66 2.45 18.43 -6.18
CA LYS A 66 3.04 18.81 -7.47
C LYS A 66 2.10 19.63 -8.34
N ARG A 67 0.79 19.41 -8.21
CA ARG A 67 -0.24 20.16 -8.96
C ARG A 67 -0.60 21.48 -8.26
N ARG A 68 -0.67 21.46 -6.91
CA ARG A 68 -1.00 22.64 -6.10
C ARG A 68 -0.24 22.65 -4.76
N PRO A 69 0.98 23.22 -4.72
CA PRO A 69 1.87 23.15 -3.56
C PRO A 69 1.43 23.99 -2.35
N ASP A 70 0.53 24.94 -2.55
CA ASP A 70 0.08 25.90 -1.53
C ASP A 70 -1.13 25.42 -0.71
N ILE A 71 -1.67 24.22 -0.98
CA ILE A 71 -2.75 23.63 -0.15
C ILE A 71 -2.26 23.53 1.29
N PRO A 72 -2.94 24.17 2.27
CA PRO A 72 -2.61 24.00 3.67
C PRO A 72 -2.83 22.55 4.10
N ILE A 73 -1.85 21.96 4.79
CA ILE A 73 -1.94 20.60 5.31
C ILE A 73 -2.05 20.66 6.83
N TYR A 74 -3.05 20.00 7.39
CA TYR A 74 -3.24 19.84 8.82
C TYR A 74 -2.97 18.39 9.22
N GLY A 75 -2.29 18.19 10.34
CA GLY A 75 -2.02 16.87 10.87
C GLY A 75 -1.20 16.93 12.14
N SER A 76 -1.03 15.81 12.80
CA SER A 76 -0.21 15.71 13.99
C SER A 76 1.28 15.93 13.67
N LYS A 77 2.05 16.23 14.72
CA LYS A 77 3.47 16.56 14.59
C LYS A 77 4.28 15.47 13.89
N LEU A 78 4.07 14.19 14.25
CA LEU A 78 4.76 13.07 13.64
C LEU A 78 4.31 12.88 12.18
N THR A 79 3.01 12.92 11.93
CA THR A 79 2.43 12.78 10.58
C THR A 79 3.02 13.81 9.63
N LEU A 80 3.02 15.08 10.03
CA LEU A 80 3.55 16.16 9.19
C LEU A 80 5.07 16.08 8.98
N ALA A 81 5.83 15.61 9.96
CA ALA A 81 7.27 15.40 9.79
C ALA A 81 7.59 14.30 8.78
N LEU A 82 6.80 13.21 8.79
CA LEU A 82 6.90 12.14 7.78
C LEU A 82 6.54 12.65 6.38
N VAL A 83 5.48 13.45 6.28
CA VAL A 83 5.08 14.12 5.03
C VAL A 83 6.18 15.06 4.55
N GLU A 84 6.72 15.89 5.43
CA GLU A 84 7.79 16.83 5.07
C GLU A 84 9.01 16.12 4.50
N ALA A 85 9.40 14.99 5.10
CA ALA A 85 10.50 14.17 4.58
C ALA A 85 10.23 13.70 3.14
N LYS A 86 8.99 13.28 2.83
CA LYS A 86 8.57 12.91 1.47
C LYS A 86 8.55 14.09 0.51
N LEU A 87 8.03 15.24 0.93
CA LEU A 87 7.99 16.45 0.11
C LEU A 87 9.40 16.88 -0.28
N ARG A 88 10.36 16.81 0.64
CA ARG A 88 11.78 17.08 0.37
C ARG A 88 12.39 16.09 -0.63
N GLU A 89 12.08 14.80 -0.49
CA GLU A 89 12.51 13.74 -1.43
C GLU A 89 11.98 14.02 -2.84
N HIS A 90 10.72 14.42 -2.97
CA HIS A 90 10.09 14.83 -4.22
C HIS A 90 10.44 16.25 -4.68
N ARG A 91 11.30 16.98 -3.93
CA ARG A 91 11.76 18.36 -4.23
C ARG A 91 10.63 19.38 -4.32
N ILE A 92 9.54 19.17 -3.61
CA ILE A 92 8.41 20.09 -3.54
C ILE A 92 8.77 21.22 -2.56
N ARG A 93 8.40 22.46 -2.91
CA ARG A 93 8.64 23.66 -2.11
C ARG A 93 7.36 24.49 -2.01
N GLY A 94 7.29 25.38 -1.02
CA GLY A 94 6.16 26.29 -0.87
C GLY A 94 4.95 25.69 -0.16
N TYR A 95 5.08 24.46 0.37
CA TYR A 95 4.03 23.81 1.15
C TYR A 95 3.80 24.50 2.50
N LYS A 96 2.59 24.35 3.03
CA LYS A 96 2.16 24.92 4.31
C LYS A 96 1.72 23.78 5.24
N LEU A 97 2.46 23.56 6.33
CA LEU A 97 2.17 22.55 7.34
C LEU A 97 1.63 23.21 8.60
N ASN A 98 0.46 22.78 9.04
CA ASN A 98 -0.21 23.26 10.25
C ASN A 98 -0.29 22.11 11.24
N VAL A 99 0.57 22.14 12.25
CA VAL A 99 0.56 21.12 13.31
C VAL A 99 -0.66 21.32 14.17
N VAL A 100 -1.40 20.24 14.40
CA VAL A 100 -2.57 20.18 15.30
C VAL A 100 -2.37 19.11 16.35
N HIS A 101 -3.02 19.28 17.48
CA HIS A 101 -3.03 18.36 18.61
C HIS A 101 -4.45 17.90 18.90
N GLU A 102 -4.57 16.89 19.72
CA GLU A 102 -5.86 16.46 20.24
C GLU A 102 -6.58 17.60 20.99
N GLY A 103 -7.86 17.77 20.71
CA GLY A 103 -8.68 18.86 21.27
C GLY A 103 -8.57 20.18 20.54
N ASP A 104 -7.61 20.33 19.60
CA ASP A 104 -7.55 21.55 18.79
C ASP A 104 -8.76 21.67 17.87
N VAL A 105 -9.18 22.90 17.63
CA VAL A 105 -10.21 23.27 16.65
C VAL A 105 -9.60 24.18 15.61
N ALA A 106 -9.95 23.98 14.35
CA ALA A 106 -9.48 24.80 13.24
C ALA A 106 -10.61 25.14 12.29
N GLU A 107 -10.75 26.43 11.98
CA GLU A 107 -11.63 26.91 10.92
C GLU A 107 -10.89 26.81 9.58
N VAL A 108 -11.49 26.14 8.60
CA VAL A 108 -10.92 25.90 7.28
C VAL A 108 -11.88 26.42 6.20
N GLY A 109 -11.43 27.44 5.49
CA GLY A 109 -12.32 28.17 4.60
C GLY A 109 -13.41 28.89 5.39
N GLU A 110 -14.58 29.02 4.78
CA GLU A 110 -15.78 29.62 5.42
C GLU A 110 -16.80 28.56 5.83
N GLN A 111 -16.54 27.28 5.46
CA GLN A 111 -17.56 26.22 5.52
C GLN A 111 -17.21 25.06 6.48
N PHE A 112 -15.95 24.95 6.93
CA PHE A 112 -15.53 23.78 7.70
C PHE A 112 -14.95 24.17 9.05
N ASP A 113 -15.55 23.68 10.14
CA ASP A 113 -14.98 23.68 11.47
C ASP A 113 -14.51 22.28 11.82
N LEU A 114 -13.21 22.14 12.06
CA LEU A 114 -12.56 20.87 12.34
C LEU A 114 -12.24 20.74 13.81
N GLU A 115 -12.45 19.57 14.39
CA GLU A 115 -11.95 19.20 15.71
C GLU A 115 -11.16 17.90 15.62
N PHE A 116 -9.98 17.88 16.25
CA PHE A 116 -9.06 16.75 16.20
C PHE A 116 -9.15 15.92 17.48
N ILE A 117 -9.35 14.62 17.33
CA ILE A 117 -9.63 13.71 18.44
C ILE A 117 -8.53 12.66 18.51
N ALA A 118 -7.94 12.42 19.69
CA ALA A 118 -6.96 11.38 19.87
C ALA A 118 -7.55 9.99 19.59
N VAL A 119 -6.84 9.20 18.78
CA VAL A 119 -7.12 7.76 18.62
C VAL A 119 -5.86 6.94 18.73
N ASN A 120 -5.98 5.69 19.21
CA ASN A 120 -4.88 4.73 19.15
C ASN A 120 -4.80 4.12 17.76
N HIS A 121 -3.58 3.91 17.30
CA HIS A 121 -3.29 3.09 16.14
C HIS A 121 -1.92 2.41 16.27
N SER A 122 -1.41 1.76 15.23
CA SER A 122 -0.07 1.16 15.24
C SER A 122 1.07 2.18 15.08
N ILE A 123 0.76 3.43 14.79
CA ILE A 123 1.68 4.57 14.75
C ILE A 123 1.26 5.59 15.83
N PRO A 124 2.21 6.26 16.50
CA PRO A 124 1.87 7.33 17.44
C PRO A 124 1.13 8.48 16.76
N ASP A 125 0.42 9.26 17.56
CA ASP A 125 -0.09 10.58 17.22
C ASP A 125 -1.25 10.57 16.18
N ALA A 126 -1.93 9.43 16.02
CA ALA A 126 -3.07 9.31 15.12
C ALA A 126 -4.28 10.12 15.64
N LEU A 127 -5.05 10.68 14.70
CA LEU A 127 -6.20 11.56 14.96
C LEU A 127 -7.43 11.10 14.17
N ALA A 128 -8.58 11.09 14.82
CA ALA A 128 -9.87 11.19 14.16
C ALA A 128 -10.21 12.67 13.95
N VAL A 129 -11.07 12.94 12.99
CA VAL A 129 -11.46 14.30 12.61
C VAL A 129 -12.97 14.44 12.64
N CYS A 130 -13.47 15.34 13.48
CA CYS A 130 -14.84 15.81 13.42
C CYS A 130 -14.91 17.02 12.48
N VAL A 131 -15.80 16.97 11.52
CA VAL A 131 -16.05 18.04 10.54
C VAL A 131 -17.46 18.57 10.78
N ARG A 132 -17.57 19.83 11.20
CA ARG A 132 -18.84 20.54 11.35
C ARG A 132 -19.05 21.47 10.18
N THR A 133 -20.26 21.47 9.65
CA THR A 133 -20.70 22.33 8.54
C THR A 133 -22.15 22.74 8.78
N ASP A 134 -22.66 23.68 8.01
CA ASP A 134 -24.10 24.04 8.02
C ASP A 134 -24.99 22.87 7.58
N ALA A 135 -24.47 21.88 6.87
CA ALA A 135 -25.23 20.70 6.42
C ALA A 135 -25.27 19.57 7.46
N GLY A 136 -24.43 19.61 8.48
CA GLY A 136 -24.37 18.59 9.53
C GLY A 136 -22.97 18.33 10.06
N THR A 137 -22.90 17.45 11.05
CA THR A 137 -21.68 17.02 11.74
C THR A 137 -21.28 15.62 11.29
N LEU A 138 -20.04 15.50 10.80
CA LEU A 138 -19.45 14.25 10.36
C LEU A 138 -18.25 13.91 11.25
N ILE A 139 -17.99 12.62 11.48
CA ILE A 139 -16.76 12.16 12.11
C ILE A 139 -16.11 11.14 11.18
N ASN A 140 -14.83 11.35 10.84
CA ASN A 140 -13.97 10.38 10.21
C ASN A 140 -13.00 9.84 11.26
N THR A 141 -13.05 8.54 11.57
CA THR A 141 -12.20 7.96 12.62
C THR A 141 -10.72 7.91 12.23
N GLY A 142 -10.40 8.02 10.92
CA GLY A 142 -9.13 7.48 10.47
C GLY A 142 -9.02 6.01 10.86
N ASP A 143 -7.82 5.49 10.92
CA ASP A 143 -7.55 4.16 11.45
C ASP A 143 -7.44 4.21 12.96
N PHE A 144 -8.17 3.33 13.65
CA PHE A 144 -8.21 3.39 15.10
C PHE A 144 -8.42 2.03 15.77
N LYS A 145 -8.05 1.95 17.04
CA LYS A 145 -8.41 0.92 18.01
C LYS A 145 -8.68 1.55 19.38
N MET A 146 -9.11 0.76 20.34
CA MET A 146 -9.37 1.21 21.71
C MET A 146 -8.43 0.50 22.71
N ASP A 147 -7.11 0.61 22.50
CA ASP A 147 -6.12 0.07 23.44
C ASP A 147 -6.20 0.81 24.78
N GLN A 148 -6.51 0.09 25.84
CA GLN A 148 -6.66 0.68 27.20
C GLN A 148 -5.33 0.73 27.96
N LEU A 149 -4.27 0.08 27.45
CA LEU A 149 -2.93 0.04 28.03
C LEU A 149 -1.87 0.33 26.96
N PRO A 150 -1.98 1.44 26.24
CA PRO A 150 -1.06 1.77 25.16
C PRO A 150 0.35 2.06 25.71
N LEU A 151 1.37 1.76 24.89
CA LEU A 151 2.78 1.91 25.28
C LEU A 151 3.18 3.36 25.56
N ASP A 152 2.57 4.32 24.91
CA ASP A 152 2.82 5.75 25.04
C ASP A 152 1.87 6.45 26.04
N GLY A 153 0.92 5.72 26.63
CA GLY A 153 -0.08 6.24 27.55
C GLY A 153 -1.21 7.04 26.91
N ARG A 154 -1.20 7.19 25.58
CA ARG A 154 -2.20 7.95 24.83
C ARG A 154 -3.34 7.05 24.38
N ILE A 155 -4.52 7.19 25.01
CA ILE A 155 -5.71 6.39 24.73
C ILE A 155 -6.60 7.07 23.68
N THR A 156 -7.46 6.29 23.02
CA THR A 156 -8.55 6.82 22.21
C THR A 156 -9.50 7.63 23.12
N ASP A 157 -9.74 8.90 22.75
CA ASP A 157 -10.54 9.82 23.56
C ASP A 157 -12.05 9.54 23.45
N LEU A 158 -12.49 8.53 24.17
CA LEU A 158 -13.91 8.16 24.25
C LEU A 158 -14.79 9.26 24.84
N ARG A 159 -14.22 10.22 25.60
CA ARG A 159 -14.99 11.35 26.16
C ARG A 159 -15.35 12.35 25.06
N ALA A 160 -14.39 12.64 24.15
CA ALA A 160 -14.67 13.47 23.00
C ALA A 160 -15.74 12.83 22.10
N PHE A 161 -15.63 11.52 21.82
CA PHE A 161 -16.64 10.80 21.06
C PHE A 161 -18.01 10.82 21.74
N ALA A 162 -18.09 10.64 23.07
CA ALA A 162 -19.36 10.71 23.82
C ALA A 162 -19.98 12.11 23.77
N ARG A 163 -19.17 13.17 23.97
CA ARG A 163 -19.62 14.57 23.87
C ARG A 163 -20.18 14.87 22.49
N LEU A 164 -19.46 14.48 21.43
CA LEU A 164 -19.91 14.65 20.05
C LEU A 164 -21.22 13.89 19.78
N GLY A 165 -21.34 12.68 20.34
CA GLY A 165 -22.58 11.91 20.29
C GLY A 165 -23.77 12.62 20.95
N GLU A 166 -23.55 13.33 22.09
CA GLU A 166 -24.56 14.15 22.74
C GLU A 166 -24.89 15.44 21.95
N GLU A 167 -23.91 16.03 21.30
CA GLU A 167 -24.08 17.18 20.39
C GLU A 167 -24.89 16.78 19.14
N GLY A 168 -24.74 15.54 18.69
CA GLY A 168 -25.38 14.96 17.51
C GLY A 168 -24.42 14.76 16.35
N VAL A 169 -24.27 13.52 15.90
CA VAL A 169 -23.44 13.12 14.76
C VAL A 169 -24.35 12.63 13.65
N ASP A 170 -24.35 13.33 12.53
CA ASP A 170 -25.18 13.00 11.37
C ASP A 170 -24.60 11.86 10.57
N LEU A 171 -23.27 11.82 10.36
CA LEU A 171 -22.58 10.75 9.63
C LEU A 171 -21.31 10.33 10.35
N PHE A 172 -21.21 9.07 10.72
CA PHE A 172 -20.03 8.47 11.33
C PHE A 172 -19.33 7.56 10.33
N MET A 173 -18.16 7.99 9.85
CA MET A 173 -17.30 7.27 8.91
C MET A 173 -16.28 6.47 9.71
N VAL A 174 -16.33 5.14 9.65
CA VAL A 174 -15.67 4.26 10.61
C VAL A 174 -14.79 3.23 9.91
N ASP A 175 -13.53 3.14 10.36
CA ASP A 175 -12.58 2.08 9.96
C ASP A 175 -13.20 0.69 10.10
N SER A 176 -13.05 -0.12 9.07
CA SER A 176 -13.69 -1.44 8.97
C SER A 176 -12.70 -2.60 8.94
N THR A 177 -11.40 -2.35 8.89
CA THR A 177 -10.36 -3.34 8.59
C THR A 177 -10.45 -4.62 9.43
N ASN A 178 -10.85 -4.51 10.69
CA ASN A 178 -11.00 -5.64 11.63
C ASN A 178 -12.44 -5.96 12.04
N ALA A 179 -13.44 -5.48 11.31
CA ALA A 179 -14.85 -5.66 11.68
C ALA A 179 -15.28 -7.13 11.78
N GLU A 180 -14.64 -8.03 11.04
CA GLU A 180 -14.91 -9.49 11.10
C GLU A 180 -14.24 -10.19 12.30
N VAL A 181 -13.30 -9.52 13.00
CA VAL A 181 -12.58 -10.11 14.13
C VAL A 181 -13.43 -9.95 15.40
N PRO A 182 -13.84 -11.05 16.05
CA PRO A 182 -14.68 -10.97 17.23
C PRO A 182 -13.92 -10.44 18.45
N GLY A 183 -14.64 -9.77 19.35
CA GLY A 183 -14.11 -9.30 20.63
C GLY A 183 -13.29 -8.01 20.50
N PHE A 184 -12.16 -7.96 21.19
CA PHE A 184 -11.30 -6.79 21.32
C PHE A 184 -9.88 -7.09 20.84
N VAL A 185 -9.22 -6.11 20.25
CA VAL A 185 -7.80 -6.21 19.93
C VAL A 185 -6.98 -6.21 21.21
N LYS A 186 -5.98 -7.06 21.27
CA LYS A 186 -5.04 -7.10 22.39
C LYS A 186 -4.19 -5.82 22.45
N SER A 187 -3.78 -5.45 23.67
CA SER A 187 -2.86 -4.34 23.85
C SER A 187 -1.47 -4.63 23.26
N GLU A 188 -0.79 -3.59 22.80
CA GLU A 188 0.63 -3.67 22.38
C GLU A 188 1.54 -4.15 23.52
N THR A 189 1.19 -3.92 24.78
CA THR A 189 1.94 -4.43 25.94
C THR A 189 1.92 -5.95 26.07
N GLU A 190 0.88 -6.63 25.57
CA GLU A 190 0.77 -8.09 25.63
C GLU A 190 1.77 -8.83 24.73
N ILE A 191 2.42 -8.12 23.82
CA ILE A 191 3.43 -8.70 22.91
C ILE A 191 4.79 -8.81 23.61
N GLU A 192 5.07 -7.96 24.61
CA GLU A 192 6.38 -7.86 25.25
C GLU A 192 6.92 -9.21 25.73
N PRO A 193 6.14 -10.07 26.41
CA PRO A 193 6.62 -11.39 26.83
C PRO A 193 6.99 -12.33 25.68
N ALA A 194 6.37 -12.15 24.51
CA ALA A 194 6.71 -12.96 23.34
C ALA A 194 8.02 -12.48 22.69
N ILE A 195 8.22 -11.17 22.61
CA ILE A 195 9.48 -10.58 22.13
C ILE A 195 10.62 -10.97 23.08
N GLU A 196 10.43 -10.87 24.40
CA GLU A 196 11.44 -11.26 25.39
C GLU A 196 11.89 -12.71 25.21
N ARG A 197 10.94 -13.65 25.04
CA ARG A 197 11.28 -15.06 24.74
C ARG A 197 12.08 -15.24 23.45
N VAL A 198 11.89 -14.38 22.46
CA VAL A 198 12.69 -14.41 21.23
C VAL A 198 14.12 -13.96 21.53
N PHE A 199 14.30 -12.88 22.31
CA PHE A 199 15.61 -12.40 22.71
C PHE A 199 16.37 -13.42 23.57
N GLU A 200 15.70 -14.08 24.53
CA GLU A 200 16.28 -15.13 25.38
C GLU A 200 16.80 -16.33 24.57
N LYS A 201 16.07 -16.72 23.51
CA LYS A 201 16.40 -17.88 22.68
C LYS A 201 17.40 -17.57 21.57
N ALA A 202 17.57 -16.31 21.22
CA ALA A 202 18.45 -15.90 20.12
C ALA A 202 19.93 -15.98 20.54
N ASN A 203 20.61 -17.04 20.14
CA ASN A 203 22.01 -17.30 20.50
C ASN A 203 23.03 -16.61 19.57
N LYS A 204 22.58 -16.14 18.40
CA LYS A 204 23.37 -15.38 17.43
C LYS A 204 22.65 -14.08 17.05
N LYS A 205 22.77 -13.62 15.81
CA LYS A 205 22.09 -12.40 15.32
C LYS A 205 20.58 -12.54 15.48
N LEU A 206 19.96 -11.46 15.91
CA LEU A 206 18.51 -11.30 15.89
C LEU A 206 18.15 -10.24 14.86
N ILE A 207 17.32 -10.61 13.90
CA ILE A 207 16.75 -9.66 12.93
C ILE A 207 15.27 -9.49 13.25
N VAL A 208 14.82 -8.25 13.42
CA VAL A 208 13.42 -7.91 13.66
C VAL A 208 12.92 -7.12 12.45
N ALA A 209 11.99 -7.69 11.71
CA ALA A 209 11.36 -7.02 10.59
C ALA A 209 9.99 -6.48 10.99
N CYS A 210 9.77 -5.19 10.78
CA CYS A 210 8.51 -4.52 11.06
C CYS A 210 8.29 -3.36 10.06
N PHE A 211 7.11 -2.75 10.11
CA PHE A 211 6.85 -1.53 9.35
C PHE A 211 7.77 -0.39 9.83
N ALA A 212 8.27 0.39 8.89
CA ALA A 212 9.13 1.53 9.20
C ALA A 212 8.40 2.66 9.97
N SER A 213 7.08 2.63 10.00
CA SER A 213 6.22 3.55 10.75
C SER A 213 5.89 3.04 12.17
N HIS A 214 6.17 1.77 12.47
CA HIS A 214 5.77 1.16 13.75
C HIS A 214 6.72 1.52 14.90
N VAL A 215 6.72 2.79 15.29
CA VAL A 215 7.61 3.36 16.32
C VAL A 215 7.52 2.60 17.65
N HIS A 216 6.32 2.24 18.09
CA HIS A 216 6.09 1.48 19.34
C HIS A 216 6.80 0.12 19.33
N ARG A 217 6.79 -0.60 18.19
CA ARG A 217 7.51 -1.87 18.08
C ARG A 217 9.03 -1.69 18.16
N VAL A 218 9.55 -0.65 17.52
CA VAL A 218 10.97 -0.34 17.58
C VAL A 218 11.36 0.04 19.02
N GLN A 219 10.50 0.77 19.75
CA GLN A 219 10.72 1.06 21.17
C GLN A 219 10.80 -0.21 22.02
N GLN A 220 9.89 -1.18 21.80
CA GLN A 220 9.94 -2.48 22.50
C GLN A 220 11.25 -3.22 22.21
N VAL A 221 11.69 -3.22 20.94
CA VAL A 221 12.95 -3.85 20.53
C VAL A 221 14.16 -3.17 21.20
N LEU A 222 14.18 -1.84 21.24
CA LEU A 222 15.24 -1.09 21.95
C LEU A 222 15.30 -1.43 23.44
N ASN A 223 14.14 -1.47 24.11
CA ASN A 223 14.05 -1.82 25.51
C ASN A 223 14.58 -3.24 25.79
N MET A 224 14.22 -4.20 24.93
CA MET A 224 14.71 -5.58 25.01
C MET A 224 16.22 -5.66 24.71
N ALA A 225 16.70 -4.92 23.72
CA ALA A 225 18.12 -4.90 23.39
C ALA A 225 18.98 -4.43 24.58
N VAL A 226 18.53 -3.41 25.29
CA VAL A 226 19.21 -2.95 26.53
C VAL A 226 19.19 -4.03 27.60
N ARG A 227 18.05 -4.67 27.88
CA ARG A 227 17.91 -5.75 28.87
C ARG A 227 18.85 -6.94 28.58
N HIS A 228 19.04 -7.24 27.29
CA HIS A 228 19.86 -8.36 26.81
C HIS A 228 21.28 -7.96 26.39
N ASN A 229 21.73 -6.73 26.71
CA ASN A 229 23.06 -6.19 26.36
C ASN A 229 23.39 -6.32 24.86
N ARG A 230 22.41 -6.04 23.98
CA ARG A 230 22.57 -6.05 22.53
C ARG A 230 22.57 -4.63 21.96
N LYS A 231 23.31 -4.42 20.88
CA LYS A 231 23.29 -3.21 20.06
C LYS A 231 22.21 -3.34 18.99
N VAL A 232 21.59 -2.23 18.62
CA VAL A 232 20.55 -2.17 17.58
C VAL A 232 21.09 -1.45 16.35
N CYS A 233 20.88 -2.04 15.17
CA CYS A 233 21.20 -1.43 13.89
C CYS A 233 19.93 -1.31 13.05
N TYR A 234 19.63 -0.11 12.54
CA TYR A 234 18.52 0.11 11.63
C TYR A 234 18.94 -0.15 10.19
N VAL A 235 18.13 -0.91 9.43
CA VAL A 235 18.42 -1.28 8.05
C VAL A 235 17.19 -1.05 7.16
N GLY A 236 17.41 -0.35 6.06
CA GLY A 236 16.39 0.14 5.14
C GLY A 236 16.25 1.66 5.24
N ARG A 237 16.17 2.32 4.09
CA ARG A 237 16.15 3.80 4.00
C ARG A 237 15.01 4.43 4.80
N SER A 238 13.80 3.89 4.65
CA SER A 238 12.62 4.38 5.39
C SER A 238 12.74 4.10 6.89
N MET A 239 13.27 2.95 7.31
CA MET A 239 13.49 2.63 8.72
C MET A 239 14.44 3.65 9.38
N VAL A 240 15.61 3.87 8.81
CA VAL A 240 16.60 4.83 9.32
C VAL A 240 16.01 6.24 9.41
N ARG A 241 15.35 6.69 8.34
CA ARG A 241 14.73 8.02 8.28
C ARG A 241 13.63 8.20 9.32
N ASN A 242 12.67 7.28 9.37
CA ASN A 242 11.50 7.41 10.24
C ASN A 242 11.88 7.30 11.72
N MET A 243 12.85 6.44 12.06
CA MET A 243 13.32 6.35 13.45
C MET A 243 14.10 7.61 13.89
N ALA A 244 14.87 8.21 12.97
CA ALA A 244 15.53 9.50 13.25
C ALA A 244 14.49 10.61 13.51
N VAL A 245 13.44 10.71 12.67
CA VAL A 245 12.34 11.66 12.86
C VAL A 245 11.61 11.40 14.18
N ALA A 246 11.26 10.15 14.48
CA ALA A 246 10.56 9.80 15.72
C ALA A 246 11.40 10.12 16.98
N GLN A 247 12.72 9.90 16.93
CA GLN A 247 13.64 10.25 17.99
C GLN A 247 13.77 11.77 18.18
N GLU A 248 13.94 12.53 17.10
CA GLU A 248 14.03 14.00 17.14
C GLU A 248 12.77 14.62 17.76
N LEU A 249 11.61 14.07 17.45
CA LEU A 249 10.33 14.56 17.93
C LEU A 249 9.94 14.03 19.32
N GLY A 250 10.71 13.10 19.88
CA GLY A 250 10.48 12.53 21.21
C GLY A 250 9.49 11.36 21.27
N TYR A 251 9.05 10.82 20.12
CA TYR A 251 8.20 9.62 20.05
C TYR A 251 8.98 8.32 20.20
N LEU A 252 10.28 8.34 19.94
CA LEU A 252 11.20 7.22 20.15
C LEU A 252 12.28 7.62 21.14
N HIS A 253 12.35 6.91 22.25
CA HIS A 253 13.43 7.05 23.22
C HIS A 253 14.55 6.05 22.92
N VAL A 254 15.70 6.55 22.50
CA VAL A 254 16.89 5.73 22.20
C VAL A 254 17.85 5.85 23.37
N PRO A 255 18.06 4.77 24.14
CA PRO A 255 19.03 4.78 25.24
C PRO A 255 20.46 4.97 24.72
N ASP A 256 21.29 5.65 25.52
CA ASP A 256 22.68 5.95 25.16
C ASP A 256 23.45 4.69 24.75
N ASN A 257 24.27 4.82 23.72
CA ASN A 257 25.12 3.74 23.21
C ASN A 257 24.38 2.45 22.79
N THR A 258 23.06 2.52 22.53
CA THR A 258 22.27 1.33 22.12
C THR A 258 22.25 1.16 20.61
N VAL A 259 22.09 2.25 19.85
CA VAL A 259 22.02 2.21 18.38
C VAL A 259 23.42 2.40 17.80
N ILE A 260 23.75 1.59 16.80
CA ILE A 260 25.00 1.60 16.03
C ILE A 260 24.72 1.74 14.53
N GLU A 261 25.69 2.23 13.77
CA GLU A 261 25.61 2.29 12.33
C GLU A 261 25.88 0.91 11.69
N LEU A 262 25.35 0.67 10.49
CA LEU A 262 25.53 -0.59 9.77
C LEU A 262 27.02 -0.97 9.57
N ARG A 263 27.88 0.01 9.33
CA ARG A 263 29.35 -0.18 9.17
C ARG A 263 30.07 -0.61 10.46
N GLU A 264 29.42 -0.51 11.60
CA GLU A 264 29.98 -0.88 12.90
C GLU A 264 29.63 -2.32 13.32
N LEU A 265 28.76 -3.01 12.56
CA LEU A 265 28.31 -4.38 12.88
C LEU A 265 29.48 -5.34 13.07
N ASP A 266 30.52 -5.25 12.25
CA ASP A 266 31.70 -6.13 12.30
C ASP A 266 32.53 -5.97 13.60
N HIS A 267 32.28 -4.92 14.39
CA HIS A 267 32.93 -4.71 15.69
C HIS A 267 32.26 -5.50 16.82
N TYR A 268 31.11 -6.11 16.57
CA TYR A 268 30.33 -6.83 17.57
C TYR A 268 30.17 -8.29 17.18
N ARG A 269 30.05 -9.16 18.18
CA ARG A 269 29.73 -10.58 17.98
C ARG A 269 28.25 -10.71 17.57
N ASP A 270 27.92 -11.76 16.84
CA ASP A 270 26.55 -12.04 16.39
C ASP A 270 25.51 -11.99 17.51
N ASN A 271 25.83 -12.50 18.70
CA ASN A 271 24.93 -12.50 19.85
C ASN A 271 24.83 -11.13 20.57
N GLU A 272 25.57 -10.14 20.14
CA GLU A 272 25.55 -8.77 20.69
C GLU A 272 24.75 -7.80 19.84
N VAL A 273 24.18 -8.25 18.72
CA VAL A 273 23.48 -7.37 17.77
C VAL A 273 22.03 -7.76 17.54
N VAL A 274 21.21 -6.73 17.30
CA VAL A 274 19.84 -6.81 16.79
C VAL A 274 19.75 -5.91 15.57
N ILE A 275 19.24 -6.45 14.48
CA ILE A 275 19.03 -5.70 13.25
C ILE A 275 17.53 -5.44 13.11
N VAL A 276 17.12 -4.17 13.10
CA VAL A 276 15.73 -3.79 12.81
C VAL A 276 15.62 -3.40 11.34
N SER A 277 14.82 -4.14 10.58
CA SER A 277 14.77 -4.00 9.12
C SER A 277 13.36 -3.80 8.59
N THR A 278 13.29 -3.25 7.37
CA THR A 278 12.07 -3.26 6.53
C THR A 278 11.93 -4.60 5.82
N GLY A 279 10.75 -4.84 5.21
CA GLY A 279 10.49 -6.02 4.39
C GLY A 279 9.64 -7.08 5.08
N SER A 280 8.89 -6.69 6.10
CA SER A 280 7.99 -7.60 6.81
C SER A 280 6.81 -8.08 5.96
N GLN A 281 6.54 -7.44 4.80
CA GLN A 281 5.52 -7.82 3.83
C GLN A 281 6.10 -8.55 2.59
N GLY A 282 7.39 -8.85 2.61
CA GLY A 282 8.04 -9.60 1.52
C GLY A 282 8.28 -8.78 0.25
N GLU A 283 8.26 -7.46 0.35
CA GLU A 283 8.53 -6.56 -0.78
C GLU A 283 9.89 -6.91 -1.44
N PRO A 284 9.95 -7.12 -2.75
CA PRO A 284 11.12 -7.71 -3.42
C PRO A 284 12.44 -6.95 -3.21
N LEU A 285 12.37 -5.62 -3.10
CA LEU A 285 13.55 -4.76 -2.93
C LEU A 285 13.83 -4.37 -1.48
N SER A 286 13.05 -4.91 -0.54
CA SER A 286 13.23 -4.64 0.89
C SER A 286 14.52 -5.25 1.44
N ALA A 287 14.97 -4.75 2.60
CA ALA A 287 16.17 -5.26 3.23
C ALA A 287 16.04 -6.76 3.58
N LEU A 288 14.92 -7.17 4.17
CA LEU A 288 14.71 -8.57 4.57
C LEU A 288 14.62 -9.51 3.36
N ALA A 289 13.94 -9.13 2.27
CA ALA A 289 13.84 -9.95 1.07
C ALA A 289 15.24 -10.17 0.44
N ARG A 290 16.04 -9.11 0.36
CA ARG A 290 17.43 -9.20 -0.12
C ARG A 290 18.32 -10.07 0.78
N ILE A 291 18.13 -10.01 2.10
CA ILE A 291 18.83 -10.90 3.06
C ILE A 291 18.42 -12.36 2.81
N ALA A 292 17.13 -12.64 2.68
CA ALA A 292 16.61 -13.98 2.44
C ALA A 292 17.12 -14.59 1.11
N ASN A 293 17.36 -13.75 0.10
CA ASN A 293 17.90 -14.13 -1.21
C ASN A 293 19.44 -14.13 -1.29
N ARG A 294 20.16 -13.77 -0.20
CA ARG A 294 21.62 -13.56 -0.18
C ARG A 294 22.09 -12.43 -1.11
N GLU A 295 21.26 -11.42 -1.29
CA GLU A 295 21.54 -10.25 -2.14
C GLU A 295 21.85 -8.99 -1.32
N HIS A 296 21.80 -9.08 0.01
CA HIS A 296 22.16 -7.95 0.87
C HIS A 296 23.69 -7.87 0.99
N ARG A 297 24.22 -6.67 0.77
CA ARG A 297 25.67 -6.45 0.68
C ARG A 297 26.41 -6.70 2.01
N ASP A 298 25.78 -6.28 3.13
CA ASP A 298 26.45 -6.14 4.41
C ASP A 298 25.89 -7.08 5.48
N ILE A 299 24.80 -7.81 5.19
CA ILE A 299 24.13 -8.68 6.15
C ILE A 299 23.90 -10.05 5.54
N GLU A 300 24.42 -11.07 6.22
CA GLU A 300 24.17 -12.47 5.92
C GLU A 300 23.42 -13.13 7.08
N VAL A 301 22.55 -14.07 6.74
CA VAL A 301 21.81 -14.90 7.66
C VAL A 301 22.19 -16.37 7.48
N GLY A 302 22.36 -17.08 8.57
CA GLY A 302 22.76 -18.48 8.58
C GLY A 302 22.22 -19.26 9.78
N GLU A 303 22.80 -20.44 9.96
CA GLU A 303 22.41 -21.37 11.02
C GLU A 303 22.61 -20.74 12.41
N GLY A 304 21.55 -20.79 13.23
CA GLY A 304 21.53 -20.28 14.60
C GLY A 304 21.14 -18.80 14.72
N ASP A 305 20.98 -18.08 13.60
CA ASP A 305 20.38 -16.74 13.60
C ASP A 305 18.86 -16.84 13.83
N THR A 306 18.28 -15.79 14.37
CA THR A 306 16.84 -15.71 14.63
C THR A 306 16.26 -14.52 13.86
N VAL A 307 15.14 -14.73 13.17
CA VAL A 307 14.40 -13.68 12.46
C VAL A 307 12.99 -13.59 13.03
N LEU A 308 12.63 -12.41 13.52
CA LEU A 308 11.31 -12.07 14.03
C LEU A 308 10.57 -11.20 13.01
N LEU A 309 9.49 -11.70 12.42
CA LEU A 309 8.56 -10.89 11.63
C LEU A 309 7.49 -10.33 12.59
N ALA A 310 7.67 -9.09 12.98
CA ALA A 310 6.85 -8.39 13.98
C ALA A 310 5.75 -7.55 13.31
N SER A 311 5.06 -8.13 12.33
CA SER A 311 3.91 -7.54 11.62
C SER A 311 2.84 -8.59 11.35
N SER A 312 1.61 -8.17 11.03
CA SER A 312 0.62 -9.06 10.39
C SER A 312 0.84 -9.09 8.88
N LEU A 313 0.32 -10.12 8.25
CA LEU A 313 0.18 -10.18 6.80
C LEU A 313 -0.86 -9.16 6.34
N ILE A 314 -0.52 -8.35 5.37
CA ILE A 314 -1.49 -7.57 4.60
C ILE A 314 -2.09 -8.54 3.57
N PRO A 315 -3.42 -8.58 3.40
CA PRO A 315 -4.05 -9.38 2.35
C PRO A 315 -3.41 -9.15 0.99
N GLY A 316 -3.15 -10.23 0.24
CA GLY A 316 -2.44 -10.18 -1.04
C GLY A 316 -0.91 -10.42 -0.95
N ASN A 317 -0.29 -10.21 0.20
CA ASN A 317 1.16 -10.36 0.39
C ASN A 317 1.59 -11.74 0.92
N GLU A 318 0.65 -12.66 1.14
CA GLU A 318 0.91 -13.97 1.76
C GLU A 318 2.02 -14.74 1.06
N ASN A 319 1.94 -14.83 -0.26
CA ASN A 319 2.93 -15.56 -1.07
C ASN A 319 4.33 -14.94 -0.97
N ALA A 320 4.42 -13.62 -0.98
CA ALA A 320 5.69 -12.90 -0.87
C ALA A 320 6.33 -13.12 0.50
N VAL A 321 5.54 -13.00 1.57
CA VAL A 321 6.02 -13.22 2.95
C VAL A 321 6.43 -14.67 3.17
N TYR A 322 5.66 -15.65 2.70
CA TYR A 322 6.05 -17.06 2.82
C TYR A 322 7.29 -17.40 1.98
N ARG A 323 7.52 -16.77 0.84
CA ARG A 323 8.79 -16.90 0.10
C ARG A 323 9.99 -16.44 0.95
N VAL A 324 9.87 -15.30 1.64
CA VAL A 324 10.91 -14.79 2.54
C VAL A 324 11.12 -15.73 3.72
N ILE A 325 10.05 -16.18 4.41
CA ILE A 325 10.13 -17.14 5.52
C ILE A 325 10.85 -18.42 5.06
N ASN A 326 10.46 -18.99 3.93
CA ASN A 326 11.06 -20.20 3.39
C ASN A 326 12.54 -19.98 3.01
N GLY A 327 12.87 -18.82 2.44
CA GLY A 327 14.25 -18.44 2.12
C GLY A 327 15.12 -18.43 3.39
N LEU A 328 14.70 -17.72 4.41
CA LEU A 328 15.39 -17.63 5.70
C LEU A 328 15.52 -19.00 6.40
N THR A 329 14.46 -19.80 6.38
CA THR A 329 14.47 -21.16 6.94
C THR A 329 15.47 -22.08 6.22
N LYS A 330 15.56 -21.99 4.89
CA LYS A 330 16.55 -22.72 4.09
C LYS A 330 17.99 -22.32 4.40
N LEU A 331 18.22 -21.08 4.86
CA LEU A 331 19.51 -20.60 5.32
C LEU A 331 19.87 -21.11 6.74
N GLY A 332 18.94 -21.80 7.43
CA GLY A 332 19.13 -22.34 8.77
C GLY A 332 18.71 -21.39 9.91
N ALA A 333 18.06 -20.29 9.59
CA ALA A 333 17.54 -19.36 10.60
C ALA A 333 16.28 -19.89 11.27
N THR A 334 16.11 -19.55 12.55
CA THR A 334 14.84 -19.73 13.26
C THR A 334 13.92 -18.55 12.95
N VAL A 335 12.77 -18.81 12.33
CA VAL A 335 11.82 -17.74 11.96
C VAL A 335 10.61 -17.74 12.89
N VAL A 336 10.40 -16.60 13.57
CA VAL A 336 9.27 -16.34 14.47
C VAL A 336 8.34 -15.33 13.79
N HIS A 337 7.05 -15.64 13.71
CA HIS A 337 6.05 -14.80 13.05
C HIS A 337 4.67 -14.96 13.70
N LYS A 338 3.68 -14.15 13.32
CA LYS A 338 2.31 -14.17 13.89
C LYS A 338 1.66 -15.56 13.88
N GLY A 339 2.01 -16.43 12.94
CA GLY A 339 1.46 -17.78 12.86
C GLY A 339 1.99 -18.75 13.93
N ASN A 340 3.12 -18.46 14.60
CA ASN A 340 3.72 -19.32 15.62
C ASN A 340 3.99 -18.64 16.96
N ALA A 341 3.80 -17.31 17.08
CA ALA A 341 3.90 -16.56 18.33
C ALA A 341 3.08 -15.27 18.30
N LEU A 342 2.67 -14.76 19.46
CA LEU A 342 1.98 -13.48 19.58
C LEU A 342 2.99 -12.34 19.48
N VAL A 343 3.42 -12.00 18.27
CA VAL A 343 4.47 -10.99 18.01
C VAL A 343 3.94 -9.73 17.33
N HIS A 344 2.63 -9.68 17.12
CA HIS A 344 1.93 -8.54 16.56
C HIS A 344 0.47 -8.52 17.00
N VAL A 345 -0.08 -7.33 17.19
CA VAL A 345 -1.51 -7.05 17.35
C VAL A 345 -1.93 -6.04 16.29
N SER A 346 -3.21 -6.05 15.91
CA SER A 346 -3.73 -5.11 14.93
C SER A 346 -3.75 -3.68 15.45
N GLY A 347 -3.64 -2.72 14.55
CA GLY A 347 -3.87 -1.30 14.80
C GLY A 347 -5.32 -0.87 14.64
N HIS A 348 -6.22 -1.77 14.18
CA HIS A 348 -7.60 -1.48 13.84
C HIS A 348 -8.57 -2.12 14.82
N ALA A 349 -9.68 -1.43 15.09
CA ALA A 349 -10.71 -1.84 16.02
C ALA A 349 -11.39 -3.15 15.60
N ALA A 350 -11.50 -4.11 16.52
CA ALA A 350 -12.28 -5.33 16.33
C ALA A 350 -13.77 -5.09 16.58
N ALA A 351 -14.60 -6.09 16.28
CA ALA A 351 -16.06 -6.01 16.39
C ALA A 351 -16.56 -5.46 17.72
N GLY A 352 -15.97 -5.88 18.86
CA GLY A 352 -16.35 -5.40 20.19
C GLY A 352 -16.06 -3.91 20.37
N GLU A 353 -14.93 -3.42 19.87
CA GLU A 353 -14.54 -2.00 19.93
C GLU A 353 -15.45 -1.15 19.03
N LEU A 354 -15.81 -1.66 17.84
CA LEU A 354 -16.74 -1.00 16.93
C LEU A 354 -18.15 -0.87 17.57
N LEU A 355 -18.64 -1.92 18.24
CA LEU A 355 -19.90 -1.86 19.00
C LEU A 355 -19.85 -0.79 20.10
N TYR A 356 -18.71 -0.64 20.80
CA TYR A 356 -18.53 0.45 21.77
C TYR A 356 -18.56 1.81 21.09
N ALA A 357 -17.87 1.99 19.96
CA ALA A 357 -17.86 3.24 19.20
C ALA A 357 -19.30 3.66 18.82
N TYR A 358 -20.08 2.74 18.26
CA TYR A 358 -21.47 3.01 17.89
C TYR A 358 -22.37 3.34 19.09
N ASN A 359 -22.24 2.62 20.19
CA ASN A 359 -23.05 2.87 21.40
C ASN A 359 -22.65 4.19 22.10
N ILE A 360 -21.39 4.62 21.99
CA ILE A 360 -20.91 5.89 22.56
C ILE A 360 -21.36 7.06 21.69
N VAL A 361 -21.14 7.00 20.37
CA VAL A 361 -21.45 8.10 19.45
C VAL A 361 -22.94 8.19 19.13
N ARG A 362 -23.65 7.06 19.03
CA ARG A 362 -25.06 6.98 18.62
C ARG A 362 -25.37 7.81 17.37
N PRO A 363 -24.62 7.60 16.28
CA PRO A 363 -24.75 8.42 15.09
C PRO A 363 -26.11 8.23 14.42
N ARG A 364 -26.58 9.24 13.71
CA ARG A 364 -27.81 9.17 12.90
C ARG A 364 -27.63 8.24 11.70
N ALA A 365 -26.46 8.30 11.07
CA ALA A 365 -26.07 7.43 9.96
C ALA A 365 -24.62 6.97 10.10
N VAL A 366 -24.31 5.84 9.46
CA VAL A 366 -22.98 5.21 9.47
C VAL A 366 -22.52 4.95 8.04
N MET A 367 -21.27 5.23 7.78
CA MET A 367 -20.57 4.86 6.56
C MET A 367 -19.30 4.08 6.92
N PRO A 368 -19.30 2.74 6.79
CA PRO A 368 -18.08 1.95 6.87
C PRO A 368 -17.08 2.39 5.82
N ILE A 369 -15.86 2.67 6.24
CA ILE A 369 -14.74 3.05 5.36
C ILE A 369 -13.55 2.17 5.66
N HIS A 370 -12.52 2.22 4.82
CA HIS A 370 -11.22 1.56 5.01
C HIS A 370 -11.34 0.03 5.20
N GLY A 371 -11.02 -0.71 4.16
CA GLY A 371 -11.06 -2.17 4.15
C GLY A 371 -11.68 -2.73 2.87
N GLU A 372 -11.66 -4.04 2.74
CA GLU A 372 -12.32 -4.75 1.65
C GLU A 372 -13.85 -4.77 1.83
N VAL A 373 -14.59 -5.05 0.77
CA VAL A 373 -16.06 -5.09 0.79
C VAL A 373 -16.62 -5.96 1.93
N ARG A 374 -16.01 -7.13 2.20
CA ARG A 374 -16.42 -8.00 3.31
C ARG A 374 -16.29 -7.32 4.68
N HIS A 375 -15.25 -6.52 4.87
CA HIS A 375 -15.05 -5.73 6.11
C HIS A 375 -16.11 -4.63 6.25
N LEU A 376 -16.41 -3.92 5.13
CA LEU A 376 -17.44 -2.89 5.12
C LEU A 376 -18.82 -3.47 5.45
N VAL A 377 -19.15 -4.63 4.89
CA VAL A 377 -20.42 -5.33 5.17
C VAL A 377 -20.50 -5.77 6.64
N ALA A 378 -19.43 -6.39 7.16
CA ALA A 378 -19.38 -6.80 8.57
C ALA A 378 -19.55 -5.60 9.50
N ASN A 379 -18.89 -4.47 9.21
CA ASN A 379 -19.02 -3.25 10.01
C ASN A 379 -20.44 -2.65 9.91
N ALA A 380 -21.05 -2.66 8.74
CA ALA A 380 -22.45 -2.26 8.55
C ALA A 380 -23.41 -3.11 9.39
N ASP A 381 -23.17 -4.42 9.49
CA ASP A 381 -24.00 -5.34 10.32
C ASP A 381 -23.84 -5.04 11.81
N LEU A 382 -22.63 -4.69 12.26
CA LEU A 382 -22.40 -4.23 13.64
C LEU A 382 -23.16 -2.94 13.93
N ALA A 383 -23.11 -1.96 13.01
CA ALA A 383 -23.87 -0.70 13.17
C ALA A 383 -25.38 -0.96 13.29
N LYS A 384 -25.94 -1.80 12.41
CA LYS A 384 -27.36 -2.20 12.48
C LYS A 384 -27.70 -2.90 13.79
N ALA A 385 -26.81 -3.75 14.28
CA ALA A 385 -27.02 -4.46 15.56
C ALA A 385 -27.08 -3.51 16.77
N THR A 386 -26.47 -2.32 16.69
CA THR A 386 -26.57 -1.29 17.74
C THR A 386 -27.82 -0.39 17.61
N GLY A 387 -28.65 -0.61 16.58
CA GLY A 387 -29.90 0.11 16.37
C GLY A 387 -29.85 1.22 15.33
N VAL A 388 -28.77 1.35 14.57
CA VAL A 388 -28.74 2.23 13.39
C VAL A 388 -29.72 1.67 12.34
N ASP A 389 -30.66 2.50 11.89
CA ASP A 389 -31.63 2.10 10.86
C ASP A 389 -30.90 1.70 9.57
N GLU A 390 -31.27 0.58 8.97
CA GLU A 390 -30.64 0.04 7.75
C GLU A 390 -30.56 1.07 6.62
N LYS A 391 -31.58 1.92 6.46
CA LYS A 391 -31.61 3.00 5.45
C LYS A 391 -30.57 4.10 5.69
N ASN A 392 -30.02 4.17 6.91
CA ASN A 392 -29.00 5.12 7.34
C ASN A 392 -27.59 4.49 7.37
N VAL A 393 -27.44 3.24 6.91
CA VAL A 393 -26.13 2.59 6.72
C VAL A 393 -25.75 2.73 5.26
N VAL A 394 -24.70 3.51 5.00
CA VAL A 394 -24.23 3.84 3.65
C VAL A 394 -23.08 2.91 3.28
N LEU A 395 -23.30 2.02 2.33
CA LEU A 395 -22.25 1.19 1.73
C LEU A 395 -22.01 1.66 0.31
N VAL A 396 -20.78 2.09 0.03
CA VAL A 396 -20.35 2.53 -1.30
C VAL A 396 -18.95 2.01 -1.61
N GLU A 397 -18.69 1.81 -2.88
CA GLU A 397 -17.35 1.57 -3.41
C GLU A 397 -16.64 2.89 -3.69
N ASP A 398 -15.35 2.81 -4.03
CA ASP A 398 -14.55 3.96 -4.45
C ASP A 398 -15.26 4.74 -5.58
N GLY A 399 -15.20 6.06 -5.46
CA GLY A 399 -15.91 6.96 -6.36
C GLY A 399 -17.37 7.19 -6.02
N GLY A 400 -17.93 6.55 -4.99
CA GLY A 400 -19.30 6.82 -4.55
C GLY A 400 -19.50 8.28 -4.12
N VAL A 401 -20.56 8.92 -4.63
CA VAL A 401 -20.94 10.30 -4.27
C VAL A 401 -22.15 10.26 -3.35
N ILE A 402 -22.00 10.90 -2.19
CA ILE A 402 -23.02 10.94 -1.15
C ILE A 402 -23.39 12.39 -0.86
N ASP A 403 -24.68 12.74 -0.99
CA ASP A 403 -25.20 14.00 -0.50
C ASP A 403 -25.66 13.83 0.96
N LEU A 404 -25.23 14.74 1.82
CA LEU A 404 -25.74 14.88 3.19
C LEU A 404 -26.70 16.07 3.22
N VAL A 405 -28.00 15.80 3.31
CA VAL A 405 -29.05 16.84 3.34
C VAL A 405 -29.85 16.70 4.63
N ASP A 406 -29.88 17.74 5.44
CA ASP A 406 -30.53 17.76 6.76
C ASP A 406 -30.11 16.55 7.63
N GLY A 407 -28.82 16.21 7.60
CA GLY A 407 -28.23 15.10 8.33
C GLY A 407 -28.64 13.70 7.80
N VAL A 408 -29.19 13.60 6.60
CA VAL A 408 -29.54 12.31 5.97
C VAL A 408 -28.66 12.07 4.76
N PRO A 409 -27.78 11.03 4.81
CA PRO A 409 -26.93 10.69 3.67
C PRO A 409 -27.73 9.96 2.57
N ARG A 410 -27.43 10.27 1.33
CA ARG A 410 -28.01 9.62 0.14
C ARG A 410 -26.94 9.41 -0.92
N VAL A 411 -26.82 8.20 -1.44
CA VAL A 411 -25.97 7.92 -2.61
C VAL A 411 -26.64 8.53 -3.83
N VAL A 412 -25.99 9.48 -4.48
CA VAL A 412 -26.53 10.26 -5.61
C VAL A 412 -25.80 10.02 -6.92
N GLY A 413 -24.63 9.39 -6.88
CA GLY A 413 -23.86 9.13 -8.08
C GLY A 413 -22.58 8.35 -7.84
N LYS A 414 -21.79 8.27 -8.92
CA LYS A 414 -20.45 7.69 -8.90
C LYS A 414 -19.56 8.52 -9.83
N ILE A 415 -18.34 8.82 -9.38
CA ILE A 415 -17.28 9.39 -10.21
C ILE A 415 -16.31 8.29 -10.62
N ASP A 416 -15.51 8.55 -11.65
CA ASP A 416 -14.36 7.69 -11.96
C ASP A 416 -13.28 7.87 -10.88
N ALA A 417 -13.01 6.79 -10.15
CA ALA A 417 -11.98 6.71 -9.12
C ALA A 417 -10.90 5.70 -9.51
N SER A 418 -10.66 5.53 -10.82
CA SER A 418 -9.59 4.67 -11.35
C SER A 418 -8.25 5.07 -10.78
N TYR A 419 -7.42 4.07 -10.48
CA TYR A 419 -6.08 4.32 -9.95
C TYR A 419 -5.14 4.87 -11.01
N ILE A 420 -4.24 5.76 -10.59
CA ILE A 420 -3.13 6.25 -11.41
C ILE A 420 -1.90 5.41 -11.07
N LEU A 421 -1.38 4.70 -12.06
CA LEU A 421 -0.24 3.81 -11.88
C LEU A 421 1.07 4.59 -11.92
N VAL A 422 1.99 4.26 -10.99
CA VAL A 422 3.35 4.80 -10.94
C VAL A 422 4.34 3.70 -11.28
N ASP A 423 5.23 3.96 -12.24
CA ASP A 423 6.30 3.08 -12.65
C ASP A 423 7.60 3.89 -12.80
N GLY A 424 8.51 3.75 -11.87
CA GLY A 424 9.73 4.55 -11.79
C GLY A 424 9.43 6.05 -11.72
N SER A 425 9.75 6.78 -12.79
CA SER A 425 9.46 8.22 -12.90
C SER A 425 8.15 8.53 -13.61
N GLY A 426 7.53 7.54 -14.28
CA GLY A 426 6.28 7.68 -15.03
C GLY A 426 5.07 7.66 -14.08
N VAL A 427 4.18 8.63 -14.24
CA VAL A 427 2.94 8.74 -13.44
C VAL A 427 1.77 8.81 -14.41
N GLY A 428 0.91 7.77 -14.41
CA GLY A 428 -0.25 7.69 -15.28
C GLY A 428 0.07 7.39 -16.76
N GLU A 429 1.31 7.03 -17.07
CA GLU A 429 1.73 6.67 -18.44
C GLU A 429 1.40 5.21 -18.78
N LEU A 430 1.20 4.36 -17.77
CA LEU A 430 0.81 2.97 -17.94
C LEU A 430 -0.70 2.86 -18.16
N THR A 431 -1.06 2.10 -19.20
CA THR A 431 -2.44 1.75 -19.52
C THR A 431 -2.72 0.28 -19.19
N GLU A 432 -3.99 -0.10 -19.11
CA GLU A 432 -4.41 -1.50 -18.96
C GLU A 432 -3.87 -2.40 -20.10
N ASP A 433 -3.74 -1.87 -21.31
CA ASP A 433 -3.14 -2.60 -22.43
C ASP A 433 -1.67 -2.90 -22.15
N THR A 434 -0.92 -1.93 -21.59
CA THR A 434 0.49 -2.12 -21.23
C THR A 434 0.66 -3.14 -20.10
N LEU A 435 -0.23 -3.12 -19.10
CA LEU A 435 -0.23 -4.13 -18.03
C LEU A 435 -0.54 -5.53 -18.58
N THR A 436 -1.52 -5.62 -19.48
CA THR A 436 -1.87 -6.87 -20.16
C THR A 436 -0.68 -7.40 -20.95
N ASP A 437 0.03 -6.54 -21.69
CA ASP A 437 1.24 -6.90 -22.40
C ASP A 437 2.33 -7.43 -21.45
N ARG A 438 2.57 -6.77 -20.32
CA ARG A 438 3.53 -7.22 -19.31
C ARG A 438 3.17 -8.59 -18.71
N ARG A 439 1.88 -8.83 -18.44
CA ARG A 439 1.39 -10.15 -17.97
C ARG A 439 1.66 -11.23 -19.01
N ILE A 440 1.28 -11.00 -20.27
CA ILE A 440 1.52 -11.95 -21.36
C ILE A 440 3.03 -12.22 -21.52
N LEU A 441 3.87 -11.18 -21.49
CA LEU A 441 5.32 -11.33 -21.57
C LEU A 441 5.88 -12.16 -20.42
N GLY A 442 5.39 -11.98 -19.20
CA GLY A 442 5.84 -12.72 -18.01
C GLY A 442 5.36 -14.17 -17.96
N GLU A 443 4.13 -14.44 -18.34
CA GLU A 443 3.48 -15.74 -18.22
C GLU A 443 3.66 -16.64 -19.44
N GLU A 444 3.51 -16.06 -20.63
CA GLU A 444 3.43 -16.81 -21.88
C GLU A 444 4.70 -16.62 -22.77
N GLY A 445 5.49 -15.60 -22.48
CA GLY A 445 6.71 -15.30 -23.21
C GLY A 445 6.50 -14.46 -24.48
N PHE A 446 7.57 -14.35 -25.26
CA PHE A 446 7.67 -13.50 -26.46
C PHE A 446 8.14 -14.29 -27.66
N LEU A 447 7.60 -13.93 -28.84
CA LEU A 447 8.00 -14.49 -30.11
C LEU A 447 8.10 -13.41 -31.17
N SER A 448 9.27 -13.27 -31.82
CA SER A 448 9.44 -12.41 -32.99
C SER A 448 9.59 -13.22 -34.27
N VAL A 449 9.02 -12.72 -35.37
CA VAL A 449 9.16 -13.29 -36.70
C VAL A 449 9.59 -12.19 -37.66
N VAL A 450 10.78 -12.29 -38.22
CA VAL A 450 11.32 -11.29 -39.15
C VAL A 450 11.47 -11.90 -40.53
N THR A 451 10.90 -11.28 -41.57
CA THR A 451 11.00 -11.72 -42.97
C THR A 451 10.93 -10.54 -43.92
N ALA A 452 11.52 -10.72 -45.12
CA ALA A 452 11.45 -9.75 -46.22
C ALA A 452 10.66 -10.33 -47.38
N VAL A 453 9.84 -9.51 -48.00
CA VAL A 453 8.94 -9.89 -49.08
C VAL A 453 9.03 -8.91 -50.26
N ASP A 454 8.95 -9.43 -51.48
CA ASP A 454 8.66 -8.64 -52.69
C ASP A 454 7.18 -8.80 -53.06
N THR A 455 6.40 -7.76 -52.83
CA THR A 455 4.96 -7.79 -53.11
C THR A 455 4.64 -7.70 -54.59
N ARG A 456 5.56 -7.26 -55.45
CA ARG A 456 5.38 -7.20 -56.89
C ARG A 456 5.50 -8.59 -57.55
N SER A 457 6.51 -9.35 -57.12
CA SER A 457 6.68 -10.72 -57.59
C SER A 457 5.95 -11.77 -56.75
N ALA A 458 5.32 -11.34 -55.65
CA ALA A 458 4.60 -12.17 -54.70
C ALA A 458 5.45 -13.31 -54.11
N ILE A 459 6.71 -12.99 -53.75
CA ILE A 459 7.69 -13.96 -53.17
C ILE A 459 8.20 -13.50 -51.84
N VAL A 460 8.47 -14.48 -50.95
CA VAL A 460 9.23 -14.28 -49.71
C VAL A 460 10.70 -14.32 -50.03
N VAL A 461 11.42 -13.19 -49.88
CA VAL A 461 12.82 -13.03 -50.27
C VAL A 461 13.77 -13.56 -49.19
N SER A 462 13.44 -13.35 -47.92
CA SER A 462 14.19 -13.95 -46.81
C SER A 462 13.30 -14.92 -46.02
N ARG A 463 13.84 -16.15 -45.82
CA ARG A 463 13.16 -17.12 -44.96
C ARG A 463 12.84 -16.49 -43.59
N PRO A 464 11.62 -16.66 -43.02
CA PRO A 464 11.30 -16.10 -41.73
C PRO A 464 12.27 -16.56 -40.64
N ALA A 465 12.90 -15.58 -39.96
CA ALA A 465 13.73 -15.81 -38.79
C ALA A 465 12.80 -15.69 -37.56
N ILE A 466 12.70 -16.77 -36.80
CA ILE A 466 11.85 -16.86 -35.62
C ILE A 466 12.74 -16.90 -34.37
N GLN A 467 12.45 -16.04 -33.39
CA GLN A 467 13.12 -16.05 -32.09
C GLN A 467 12.08 -16.08 -30.99
N ALA A 468 12.23 -17.01 -30.05
CA ALA A 468 11.37 -17.15 -28.89
C ALA A 468 12.13 -16.83 -27.60
N ARG A 469 11.41 -16.30 -26.61
CA ARG A 469 11.91 -16.08 -25.25
C ARG A 469 10.81 -16.42 -24.23
N GLY A 470 11.22 -17.12 -23.18
CA GLY A 470 10.33 -17.44 -22.05
C GLY A 470 9.53 -18.72 -22.17
N PHE A 471 9.51 -19.42 -23.34
CA PHE A 471 8.75 -20.68 -23.49
C PHE A 471 9.36 -21.73 -24.43
N ALA A 472 10.38 -21.43 -25.20
CA ALA A 472 11.11 -22.38 -26.04
C ALA A 472 12.60 -22.21 -25.80
N GLU A 473 13.31 -23.31 -25.56
CA GLU A 473 14.75 -23.31 -25.33
C GLU A 473 15.56 -23.35 -26.65
N ASP A 474 14.98 -23.98 -27.72
CA ASP A 474 15.61 -24.13 -29.01
C ASP A 474 14.68 -23.66 -30.14
N ASP A 475 15.18 -22.75 -30.98
CA ASP A 475 14.45 -22.21 -32.12
C ASP A 475 14.20 -23.26 -33.23
N SER A 476 14.86 -24.43 -33.21
CA SER A 476 14.61 -25.55 -34.15
C SER A 476 13.16 -26.09 -34.09
N VAL A 477 12.49 -25.90 -32.96
CA VAL A 477 11.05 -26.25 -32.80
C VAL A 477 10.18 -25.56 -33.85
N PHE A 478 10.60 -24.39 -34.35
CA PHE A 478 9.83 -23.60 -35.32
C PHE A 478 10.11 -23.95 -36.79
N ALA A 479 10.93 -24.96 -37.09
CA ALA A 479 11.32 -25.29 -38.47
C ALA A 479 10.10 -25.63 -39.37
N GLU A 480 9.15 -26.40 -38.86
CA GLU A 480 7.89 -26.79 -39.57
C GLU A 480 7.01 -25.59 -39.90
N ILE A 481 6.78 -24.70 -38.92
CA ILE A 481 5.89 -23.56 -39.12
C ILE A 481 6.49 -22.50 -40.02
N THR A 482 7.82 -22.42 -40.13
CA THR A 482 8.52 -21.47 -41.02
C THR A 482 8.09 -21.63 -42.49
N ASP A 483 7.99 -22.87 -42.99
CA ASP A 483 7.58 -23.15 -44.37
C ASP A 483 6.11 -22.83 -44.59
N GLN A 484 5.27 -23.06 -43.58
CA GLN A 484 3.85 -22.67 -43.61
C GLN A 484 3.68 -21.15 -43.66
N ILE A 485 4.49 -20.37 -42.89
CA ILE A 485 4.46 -18.90 -42.93
C ILE A 485 4.81 -18.40 -44.33
N VAL A 486 5.83 -18.97 -44.98
CA VAL A 486 6.20 -18.62 -46.38
C VAL A 486 5.01 -18.84 -47.32
N THR A 487 4.42 -20.04 -47.26
CA THR A 487 3.28 -20.38 -48.14
C THR A 487 2.09 -19.44 -47.94
N GLU A 488 1.72 -19.14 -46.70
CA GLU A 488 0.58 -18.24 -46.40
C GLU A 488 0.85 -16.79 -46.85
N LEU A 489 2.09 -16.30 -46.68
CA LEU A 489 2.48 -14.96 -47.15
C LEU A 489 2.42 -14.87 -48.67
N GLU A 490 2.99 -15.86 -49.40
CA GLU A 490 2.93 -15.87 -50.87
C GLU A 490 1.51 -15.97 -51.43
N ASN A 491 0.66 -16.81 -50.78
CA ASN A 491 -0.74 -16.89 -51.15
C ASN A 491 -1.50 -15.58 -50.94
N ALA A 492 -1.23 -14.89 -49.81
CA ALA A 492 -1.82 -13.60 -49.52
C ALA A 492 -1.40 -12.53 -50.53
N MET A 493 -0.12 -12.49 -50.93
CA MET A 493 0.39 -11.57 -51.94
C MET A 493 -0.15 -11.89 -53.35
N LYS A 494 -0.25 -13.15 -53.73
CA LYS A 494 -0.88 -13.60 -54.98
C LYS A 494 -2.38 -13.20 -55.01
N GLY A 495 -3.03 -13.14 -53.84
CA GLY A 495 -4.40 -12.62 -53.68
C GLY A 495 -4.52 -11.09 -53.72
N GLY A 496 -3.43 -10.37 -54.02
CA GLY A 496 -3.42 -8.90 -54.13
C GLY A 496 -3.13 -8.16 -52.82
N MET A 497 -2.67 -8.86 -51.76
CA MET A 497 -2.32 -8.21 -50.51
C MET A 497 -0.89 -7.64 -50.61
N ASP A 498 -0.75 -6.32 -50.60
CA ASP A 498 0.53 -5.61 -50.73
C ASP A 498 0.87 -4.74 -49.51
N ASP A 499 -0.05 -4.64 -48.54
CA ASP A 499 0.12 -3.86 -47.33
C ASP A 499 0.91 -4.64 -46.29
N ALA A 500 2.02 -4.05 -45.77
CA ALA A 500 2.92 -4.69 -44.81
C ALA A 500 2.20 -5.05 -43.51
N HIS A 501 1.32 -4.21 -42.98
CA HIS A 501 0.60 -4.47 -41.75
C HIS A 501 -0.37 -5.67 -41.89
N ARG A 502 -1.07 -5.76 -43.03
CA ARG A 502 -1.92 -6.93 -43.32
C ARG A 502 -1.10 -8.21 -43.45
N LEU A 503 0.06 -8.16 -44.07
CA LEU A 503 0.97 -9.32 -44.14
C LEU A 503 1.50 -9.73 -42.77
N GLN A 504 1.79 -8.76 -41.88
CA GLN A 504 2.12 -9.05 -40.48
C GLN A 504 0.98 -9.79 -39.76
N GLN A 505 -0.29 -9.42 -40.02
CA GLN A 505 -1.44 -10.13 -39.46
C GLN A 505 -1.58 -11.57 -39.97
N VAL A 506 -1.18 -11.83 -41.23
CA VAL A 506 -1.10 -13.21 -41.75
C VAL A 506 -0.07 -14.02 -40.94
N VAL A 507 1.13 -13.48 -40.76
CA VAL A 507 2.18 -14.13 -39.97
C VAL A 507 1.70 -14.38 -38.55
N ARG A 508 1.17 -13.35 -37.87
CA ARG A 508 0.68 -13.45 -36.50
C ARG A 508 -0.36 -14.57 -36.34
N ARG A 509 -1.37 -14.62 -37.24
CA ARG A 509 -2.41 -15.65 -37.20
C ARG A 509 -1.89 -17.04 -37.47
N THR A 510 -0.96 -17.20 -38.41
CA THR A 510 -0.41 -18.49 -38.80
C THR A 510 0.41 -19.08 -37.66
N ILE A 511 1.41 -18.34 -37.16
CA ILE A 511 2.26 -18.83 -36.07
C ILE A 511 1.48 -18.93 -34.75
N GLY A 512 0.58 -18.01 -34.45
CA GLY A 512 -0.21 -18.03 -33.22
C GLY A 512 -1.10 -19.29 -33.12
N ARG A 513 -1.73 -19.69 -34.23
CA ARG A 513 -2.51 -20.95 -34.27
C ARG A 513 -1.62 -22.17 -34.07
N TRP A 514 -0.45 -22.18 -34.64
CA TRP A 514 0.49 -23.29 -34.51
C TRP A 514 1.03 -23.38 -33.09
N VAL A 515 1.52 -22.28 -32.50
CA VAL A 515 2.02 -22.24 -31.10
C VAL A 515 0.93 -22.68 -30.12
N ALA A 516 -0.30 -22.21 -30.28
CA ALA A 516 -1.41 -22.61 -29.42
C ALA A 516 -1.72 -24.10 -29.49
N ARG A 517 -1.62 -24.73 -30.70
CA ARG A 517 -1.88 -26.16 -30.89
C ARG A 517 -0.71 -27.05 -30.45
N SER A 518 0.51 -26.68 -30.86
CA SER A 518 1.70 -27.53 -30.70
C SER A 518 2.38 -27.35 -29.36
N LEU A 519 2.41 -26.13 -28.83
CA LEU A 519 3.12 -25.78 -27.59
C LEU A 519 2.17 -25.42 -26.44
N ARG A 520 0.86 -25.28 -26.70
CA ARG A 520 -0.17 -24.91 -25.72
C ARG A 520 0.15 -23.59 -24.99
N ARG A 521 0.72 -22.64 -25.72
CA ARG A 521 1.11 -21.30 -25.25
C ARG A 521 0.47 -20.22 -26.10
N ARG A 522 0.37 -19.00 -25.55
CA ARG A 522 -0.17 -17.84 -26.25
C ARG A 522 0.78 -16.64 -26.08
N PRO A 523 2.04 -16.75 -26.52
CA PRO A 523 3.04 -15.69 -26.32
C PRO A 523 2.65 -14.41 -27.04
N MET A 524 3.27 -13.31 -26.64
CA MET A 524 3.23 -12.09 -27.42
C MET A 524 3.97 -12.30 -28.75
N ILE A 525 3.26 -12.13 -29.86
CA ILE A 525 3.81 -12.34 -31.21
C ILE A 525 4.01 -10.99 -31.89
N VAL A 526 5.26 -10.69 -32.24
CA VAL A 526 5.65 -9.46 -32.94
C VAL A 526 6.23 -9.82 -34.32
N PRO A 527 5.40 -9.83 -35.38
CA PRO A 527 5.87 -10.04 -36.73
C PRO A 527 6.43 -8.74 -37.33
N VAL A 528 7.55 -8.84 -38.00
CA VAL A 528 8.19 -7.76 -38.78
C VAL A 528 8.31 -8.21 -40.23
N VAL A 529 7.49 -7.63 -41.10
CA VAL A 529 7.52 -7.90 -42.55
C VAL A 529 8.06 -6.67 -43.25
N VAL A 530 9.22 -6.81 -43.88
CA VAL A 530 9.91 -5.75 -44.63
C VAL A 530 9.59 -5.90 -46.11
N LYS A 531 9.04 -4.88 -46.76
CA LYS A 531 8.83 -4.81 -48.23
C LYS A 531 10.10 -4.33 -48.89
N ILE A 532 10.53 -5.02 -49.97
CA ILE A 532 11.65 -4.67 -50.82
C ILE A 532 11.26 -4.56 -52.29
#